data_ad5dcfbf776f4b35bb9145e4320d5eff
#
_entry.id   ad5dcfbf776f4b35bb9145e4320d5eff
#
_cell.length_a   1.000
_cell.length_b   1.000
_cell.length_c   1.000
_cell.angle_alpha   90.00
_cell.angle_beta   90.00
_cell.angle_gamma   90.00
#
_symmetry.space_group_name_H-M   'P 1'
#
loop_
_entity.id
_entity.type
_entity.pdbx_description
1 polymer ?
#
loop_
_entity_poly.entity_id
_entity_poly.type
_entity_poly.pdbx_seq_one_letter_code
_entity_poly.pdbx_strand_id
1 'polypeptide(L)'
;KRYYPLAAEVITGTFVGEYDYVLDLLRNCYFPTREGVANFHDVYVDALVLAGQKKLSEGDAKGAISLYQEAFQYPVNHQVFLVDERTPRDAQIWWNIGQAYESMHQKSKAMAAYKKAAAVADKGTDYGYWKGLAMMKTGNAAGAKALFESLVESGKAGIVTEFVNFYGAEGTTGSTVENINTKAYY
;
A
#
# COMPACT_ATOMS: atom_id res chain seq x y z
N LYS A 1 -12.77 16.98 -18.07
CA LYS A 1 -11.29 17.14 -18.15
C LYS A 1 -10.70 16.08 -19.09
N ARG A 2 -9.59 16.38 -19.78
CA ARG A 2 -8.87 15.38 -20.59
C ARG A 2 -8.18 14.39 -19.65
N TYR A 3 -8.18 13.09 -20.00
CA TYR A 3 -7.70 11.99 -19.16
C TYR A 3 -6.27 12.16 -18.64
N TYR A 4 -5.29 12.43 -19.50
CA TYR A 4 -3.89 12.54 -19.06
C TYR A 4 -3.61 13.66 -18.05
N PRO A 5 -4.13 14.89 -18.22
CA PRO A 5 -4.01 15.90 -17.19
C PRO A 5 -4.64 15.51 -15.86
N LEU A 6 -5.82 14.84 -15.90
CA LEU A 6 -6.49 14.37 -14.69
C LEU A 6 -5.69 13.28 -13.97
N ALA A 7 -5.10 12.36 -14.71
CA ALA A 7 -4.23 11.32 -14.18
C ALA A 7 -3.01 11.89 -13.45
N ALA A 8 -2.29 12.82 -14.11
CA ALA A 8 -1.16 13.50 -13.50
C ALA A 8 -1.58 14.31 -12.26
N GLU A 9 -2.74 14.95 -12.31
CA GLU A 9 -3.29 15.77 -11.23
C GLU A 9 -3.55 14.94 -9.97
N VAL A 10 -4.19 13.77 -10.08
CA VAL A 10 -4.48 12.92 -8.91
C VAL A 10 -3.22 12.24 -8.36
N ILE A 11 -2.30 11.80 -9.22
CA ILE A 11 -1.04 11.21 -8.78
C ILE A 11 -0.20 12.25 -8.03
N THR A 12 0.04 13.41 -8.65
CA THR A 12 0.84 14.48 -8.04
C THR A 12 0.20 15.00 -6.76
N GLY A 13 -1.11 15.26 -6.77
CA GLY A 13 -1.85 15.72 -5.60
C GLY A 13 -1.77 14.74 -4.42
N THR A 14 -1.77 13.44 -4.69
CA THR A 14 -1.56 12.41 -3.64
C THR A 14 -0.17 12.56 -3.01
N PHE A 15 0.89 12.74 -3.82
CA PHE A 15 2.26 12.90 -3.32
C PHE A 15 2.48 14.21 -2.55
N VAL A 16 1.82 15.31 -2.94
CA VAL A 16 1.96 16.59 -2.24
C VAL A 16 0.98 16.77 -1.08
N GLY A 17 0.11 15.81 -0.83
CA GLY A 17 -0.77 15.80 0.34
C GLY A 17 -2.10 16.53 0.19
N GLU A 18 -2.53 16.83 -1.04
CA GLU A 18 -3.83 17.47 -1.35
C GLU A 18 -4.98 16.45 -1.35
N TYR A 19 -5.07 15.66 -0.28
CA TYR A 19 -5.94 14.46 -0.23
C TYR A 19 -7.42 14.75 -0.45
N ASP A 20 -7.96 15.82 0.13
CA ASP A 20 -9.39 16.15 0.00
C ASP A 20 -9.75 16.43 -1.47
N TYR A 21 -8.91 17.19 -2.16
CA TYR A 21 -9.07 17.49 -3.57
C TYR A 21 -8.93 16.24 -4.45
N VAL A 22 -7.88 15.46 -4.20
CA VAL A 22 -7.61 14.22 -4.95
C VAL A 22 -8.73 13.21 -4.77
N LEU A 23 -9.21 13.01 -3.55
CA LEU A 23 -10.30 12.08 -3.25
C LEU A 23 -11.61 12.53 -3.88
N ASP A 24 -11.88 13.84 -3.95
CA ASP A 24 -13.04 14.35 -4.68
C ASP A 24 -12.96 14.00 -6.17
N LEU A 25 -11.81 14.19 -6.81
CA LEU A 25 -11.59 13.79 -8.20
C LEU A 25 -11.74 12.27 -8.40
N LEU A 26 -11.10 11.47 -7.55
CA LEU A 26 -11.12 10.01 -7.66
C LEU A 26 -12.51 9.42 -7.43
N ARG A 27 -13.35 10.04 -6.60
CA ARG A 27 -14.74 9.62 -6.38
C ARG A 27 -15.68 10.01 -7.50
N ASN A 28 -15.47 11.16 -8.15
CA ASN A 28 -16.42 11.79 -9.07
C ASN A 28 -16.03 11.77 -10.54
N CYS A 29 -14.74 11.52 -10.87
CA CYS A 29 -14.28 11.46 -12.24
C CYS A 29 -14.12 10.01 -12.71
N TYR A 30 -14.18 9.83 -14.03
CA TYR A 30 -14.03 8.53 -14.67
C TYR A 30 -12.56 8.27 -15.03
N PHE A 31 -12.03 7.13 -14.62
CA PHE A 31 -10.66 6.69 -14.87
C PHE A 31 -10.66 5.36 -15.64
N PRO A 32 -10.59 5.39 -16.97
CA PRO A 32 -10.59 4.16 -17.77
C PRO A 32 -9.30 3.39 -17.58
N THR A 33 -9.41 2.07 -17.45
CA THR A 33 -8.25 1.17 -17.51
C THR A 33 -7.70 1.13 -18.93
N ARG A 34 -6.42 1.43 -19.09
CA ARG A 34 -5.69 1.37 -20.38
C ARG A 34 -4.30 0.78 -20.15
N GLU A 35 -3.79 0.07 -21.15
CA GLU A 35 -2.42 -0.42 -21.14
C GLU A 35 -1.40 0.73 -20.98
N GLY A 36 -0.40 0.53 -20.14
CA GLY A 36 0.67 1.51 -19.87
C GLY A 36 0.26 2.68 -18.99
N VAL A 37 -0.89 2.63 -18.33
CA VAL A 37 -1.36 3.66 -17.41
C VAL A 37 -1.47 3.08 -16.00
N ALA A 38 -1.24 3.95 -15.00
CA ALA A 38 -1.37 3.57 -13.59
C ALA A 38 -2.75 2.96 -13.28
N ASN A 39 -2.78 1.98 -12.40
CA ASN A 39 -4.00 1.48 -11.80
C ASN A 39 -4.57 2.55 -10.85
N PHE A 40 -5.64 3.23 -11.27
CA PHE A 40 -6.22 4.31 -10.46
C PHE A 40 -6.89 3.83 -9.19
N HIS A 41 -7.23 2.56 -9.09
CA HIS A 41 -7.64 2.00 -7.81
C HIS A 41 -6.49 2.03 -6.80
N ASP A 42 -5.25 1.73 -7.21
CA ASP A 42 -4.09 1.84 -6.31
C ASP A 42 -3.85 3.28 -5.88
N VAL A 43 -3.95 4.25 -6.79
CA VAL A 43 -3.87 5.68 -6.44
C VAL A 43 -4.96 6.10 -5.45
N TYR A 44 -6.18 5.56 -5.62
CA TYR A 44 -7.31 5.81 -4.71
C TYR A 44 -7.03 5.26 -3.31
N VAL A 45 -6.55 4.02 -3.22
CA VAL A 45 -6.18 3.43 -1.94
C VAL A 45 -5.01 4.18 -1.29
N ASP A 46 -3.99 4.59 -2.06
CA ASP A 46 -2.90 5.43 -1.55
C ASP A 46 -3.40 6.74 -0.96
N ALA A 47 -4.25 7.46 -1.69
CA ALA A 47 -4.83 8.71 -1.22
C ALA A 47 -5.64 8.52 0.08
N LEU A 48 -6.46 7.46 0.16
CA LEU A 48 -7.25 7.14 1.36
C LEU A 48 -6.38 6.75 2.55
N VAL A 49 -5.34 5.95 2.33
CA VAL A 49 -4.41 5.53 3.39
C VAL A 49 -3.64 6.73 3.92
N LEU A 50 -3.08 7.57 3.05
CA LEU A 50 -2.31 8.75 3.43
C LEU A 50 -3.20 9.81 4.11
N ALA A 51 -4.41 10.06 3.60
CA ALA A 51 -5.38 10.94 4.25
C ALA A 51 -5.78 10.42 5.64
N GLY A 52 -5.98 9.11 5.77
CA GLY A 52 -6.27 8.47 7.05
C GLY A 52 -5.11 8.59 8.03
N GLN A 53 -3.88 8.42 7.60
CA GLN A 53 -2.68 8.63 8.44
C GLN A 53 -2.57 10.07 8.92
N LYS A 54 -2.84 11.04 8.04
CA LYS A 54 -2.91 12.46 8.41
C LYS A 54 -3.97 12.69 9.48
N LYS A 55 -5.21 12.21 9.28
CA LYS A 55 -6.26 12.30 10.30
C LYS A 55 -5.88 11.66 11.62
N LEU A 56 -5.23 10.50 11.58
CA LEU A 56 -4.77 9.82 12.78
C LEU A 56 -3.71 10.65 13.53
N SER A 57 -2.77 11.27 12.82
CA SER A 57 -1.76 12.16 13.41
C SER A 57 -2.36 13.43 14.02
N GLU A 58 -3.50 13.89 13.51
CA GLU A 58 -4.28 15.01 14.02
C GLU A 58 -5.23 14.60 15.17
N GLY A 59 -5.24 13.32 15.56
CA GLY A 59 -6.07 12.78 16.65
C GLY A 59 -7.48 12.32 16.23
N ASP A 60 -7.84 12.45 14.94
CA ASP A 60 -9.11 11.97 14.40
C ASP A 60 -9.04 10.49 13.98
N ALA A 61 -8.90 9.62 14.95
CA ALA A 61 -8.83 8.18 14.71
C ALA A 61 -10.11 7.60 14.10
N LYS A 62 -11.27 8.18 14.36
CA LYS A 62 -12.55 7.72 13.77
C LYS A 62 -12.63 8.08 12.30
N GLY A 63 -12.25 9.30 11.93
CA GLY A 63 -12.14 9.73 10.54
C GLY A 63 -11.12 8.90 9.76
N ALA A 64 -9.97 8.60 10.38
CA ALA A 64 -8.98 7.70 9.80
C ALA A 64 -9.55 6.32 9.49
N ILE A 65 -10.26 5.69 10.43
CA ILE A 65 -10.90 4.37 10.22
C ILE A 65 -11.91 4.43 9.07
N SER A 66 -12.70 5.50 8.97
CA SER A 66 -13.67 5.65 7.88
C SER A 66 -12.99 5.64 6.51
N LEU A 67 -11.88 6.37 6.35
CA LEU A 67 -11.10 6.40 5.11
C LEU A 67 -10.47 5.03 4.82
N TYR A 68 -9.90 4.36 5.82
CA TYR A 68 -9.35 3.01 5.65
C TYR A 68 -10.42 1.98 5.27
N GLN A 69 -11.63 2.08 5.81
CA GLN A 69 -12.75 1.22 5.42
C GLN A 69 -13.21 1.46 3.98
N GLU A 70 -13.21 2.72 3.55
CA GLU A 70 -13.49 3.09 2.16
C GLU A 70 -12.46 2.48 1.19
N ALA A 71 -11.21 2.33 1.61
CA ALA A 71 -10.14 1.77 0.78
C ALA A 71 -10.35 0.28 0.38
N PHE A 72 -11.28 -0.43 1.01
CA PHE A 72 -11.70 -1.77 0.54
C PHE A 72 -12.71 -1.74 -0.60
N GLN A 73 -13.22 -0.57 -0.98
CA GLN A 73 -14.21 -0.45 -2.03
C GLN A 73 -13.55 -0.33 -3.40
N TYR A 74 -14.24 -0.83 -4.42
CA TYR A 74 -13.82 -0.77 -5.81
C TYR A 74 -14.85 0.05 -6.62
N PRO A 75 -14.68 1.38 -6.67
CA PRO A 75 -15.60 2.24 -7.39
C PRO A 75 -15.62 1.91 -8.89
N VAL A 76 -16.82 1.81 -9.46
CA VAL A 76 -17.03 1.44 -10.88
C VAL A 76 -16.38 2.43 -11.85
N ASN A 77 -16.21 3.68 -11.45
CA ASN A 77 -15.56 4.73 -12.24
C ASN A 77 -14.04 4.53 -12.41
N HIS A 78 -13.42 3.61 -11.66
CA HIS A 78 -12.02 3.22 -11.84
C HIS A 78 -11.83 2.05 -12.80
N GLN A 79 -12.91 1.45 -13.27
CA GLN A 79 -12.92 0.28 -14.18
C GLN A 79 -12.05 -0.90 -13.73
N VAL A 80 -11.87 -1.08 -12.44
CA VAL A 80 -11.21 -2.26 -11.89
C VAL A 80 -12.28 -3.30 -11.61
N PHE A 81 -12.23 -4.38 -12.36
CA PHE A 81 -13.14 -5.51 -12.20
C PHE A 81 -12.44 -6.55 -11.34
N LEU A 82 -12.84 -6.64 -10.07
CA LEU A 82 -12.41 -7.73 -9.22
C LEU A 82 -13.37 -8.91 -9.39
N VAL A 83 -12.76 -10.05 -9.59
CA VAL A 83 -13.44 -11.34 -9.50
C VAL A 83 -13.06 -11.93 -8.14
N ASP A 84 -13.83 -11.63 -7.12
CA ASP A 84 -13.86 -12.26 -5.78
C ASP A 84 -12.53 -12.42 -5.01
N GLU A 85 -11.42 -11.82 -5.42
CA GLU A 85 -10.16 -11.97 -4.72
C GLU A 85 -9.78 -10.70 -3.94
N ARG A 86 -9.61 -10.84 -2.63
CA ARG A 86 -8.96 -9.85 -1.78
C ARG A 86 -7.52 -9.65 -2.22
N THR A 87 -7.08 -8.40 -2.31
CA THR A 87 -5.72 -8.10 -2.72
C THR A 87 -4.75 -8.21 -1.53
N PRO A 88 -3.45 -8.49 -1.77
CA PRO A 88 -2.42 -8.43 -0.73
C PRO A 88 -2.38 -7.08 0.00
N ARG A 89 -2.80 -6.00 -0.67
CA ARG A 89 -2.92 -4.65 -0.15
C ARG A 89 -3.87 -4.53 1.05
N ASP A 90 -4.83 -5.42 1.20
CA ASP A 90 -5.71 -5.50 2.36
C ASP A 90 -4.92 -5.60 3.68
N ALA A 91 -3.70 -6.16 3.65
CA ALA A 91 -2.84 -6.21 4.82
C ALA A 91 -2.44 -4.82 5.32
N GLN A 92 -2.10 -3.90 4.41
CA GLN A 92 -1.81 -2.51 4.74
C GLN A 92 -3.03 -1.80 5.33
N ILE A 93 -4.20 -1.99 4.73
CA ILE A 93 -5.42 -1.33 5.19
C ILE A 93 -5.80 -1.82 6.60
N TRP A 94 -5.81 -3.15 6.82
CA TRP A 94 -6.09 -3.71 8.13
C TRP A 94 -5.06 -3.33 9.19
N TRP A 95 -3.79 -3.22 8.84
CA TRP A 95 -2.75 -2.72 9.74
C TRP A 95 -3.07 -1.29 10.22
N ASN A 96 -3.37 -0.37 9.29
CA ASN A 96 -3.69 1.00 9.62
C ASN A 96 -4.97 1.12 10.47
N ILE A 97 -5.99 0.31 10.21
CA ILE A 97 -7.19 0.20 11.07
C ILE A 97 -6.81 -0.24 12.48
N GLY A 98 -5.90 -1.22 12.59
CA GLY A 98 -5.38 -1.68 13.87
C GLY A 98 -4.70 -0.57 14.66
N GLN A 99 -3.85 0.22 14.01
CA GLN A 99 -3.17 1.38 14.58
C GLN A 99 -4.17 2.44 15.08
N ALA A 100 -5.19 2.74 14.30
CA ALA A 100 -6.22 3.70 14.68
C ALA A 100 -7.05 3.21 15.89
N TYR A 101 -7.36 1.92 15.99
CA TYR A 101 -7.98 1.38 17.21
C TYR A 101 -7.03 1.37 18.40
N GLU A 102 -5.74 1.14 18.18
CA GLU A 102 -4.72 1.17 19.24
C GLU A 102 -4.59 2.58 19.83
N SER A 103 -4.60 3.64 18.98
CA SER A 103 -4.58 5.04 19.44
C SER A 103 -5.80 5.43 20.29
N MET A 104 -6.94 4.78 20.04
CA MET A 104 -8.15 4.94 20.87
C MET A 104 -8.18 4.03 22.11
N HIS A 105 -7.09 3.33 22.41
CA HIS A 105 -7.00 2.33 23.49
C HIS A 105 -7.99 1.16 23.37
N GLN A 106 -8.54 0.90 22.16
CA GLN A 106 -9.47 -0.19 21.88
C GLN A 106 -8.71 -1.49 21.54
N LYS A 107 -7.95 -2.02 22.49
CA LYS A 107 -7.03 -3.15 22.30
C LYS A 107 -7.65 -4.37 21.62
N SER A 108 -8.88 -4.73 21.99
CA SER A 108 -9.57 -5.89 21.39
C SER A 108 -9.84 -5.69 19.89
N LYS A 109 -10.30 -4.50 19.50
CA LYS A 109 -10.54 -4.18 18.06
C LYS A 109 -9.24 -4.05 17.28
N ALA A 110 -8.21 -3.44 17.89
CA ALA A 110 -6.87 -3.38 17.31
C ALA A 110 -6.33 -4.78 17.01
N MET A 111 -6.39 -5.68 18.01
CA MET A 111 -5.95 -7.06 17.84
C MET A 111 -6.75 -7.82 16.78
N ALA A 112 -8.06 -7.59 16.67
CA ALA A 112 -8.89 -8.18 15.62
C ALA A 112 -8.48 -7.69 14.23
N ALA A 113 -8.15 -6.40 14.08
CA ALA A 113 -7.66 -5.85 12.82
C ALA A 113 -6.27 -6.41 12.45
N TYR A 114 -5.33 -6.48 13.40
CA TYR A 114 -4.02 -7.08 13.18
C TYR A 114 -4.09 -8.56 12.78
N LYS A 115 -5.00 -9.34 13.38
CA LYS A 115 -5.24 -10.72 12.96
C LYS A 115 -5.73 -10.81 11.52
N LYS A 116 -6.59 -9.90 11.08
CA LYS A 116 -7.02 -9.82 9.68
C LYS A 116 -5.86 -9.49 8.76
N ALA A 117 -5.02 -8.50 9.09
CA ALA A 117 -3.83 -8.16 8.32
C ALA A 117 -2.87 -9.35 8.20
N ALA A 118 -2.59 -10.06 9.31
CA ALA A 118 -1.71 -11.22 9.33
C ALA A 118 -2.26 -12.41 8.50
N ALA A 119 -3.58 -12.52 8.34
CA ALA A 119 -4.24 -13.60 7.61
C ALA A 119 -4.39 -13.32 6.10
N VAL A 120 -4.06 -12.12 5.60
CA VAL A 120 -4.17 -11.78 4.18
C VAL A 120 -3.25 -12.71 3.37
N ALA A 121 -3.79 -13.28 2.29
CA ALA A 121 -3.00 -14.06 1.35
C ALA A 121 -2.02 -13.13 0.60
N ASP A 122 -0.76 -13.52 0.56
CA ASP A 122 0.28 -12.77 -0.13
C ASP A 122 1.30 -13.75 -0.72
N LYS A 123 1.67 -13.52 -1.97
CA LYS A 123 2.63 -14.34 -2.72
C LYS A 123 3.98 -13.63 -2.91
N GLY A 124 4.38 -12.82 -1.94
CA GLY A 124 5.66 -12.12 -1.97
C GLY A 124 5.58 -10.72 -2.58
N THR A 125 4.49 -10.01 -2.36
CA THR A 125 4.36 -8.59 -2.72
C THR A 125 4.93 -7.69 -1.64
N ASP A 126 5.15 -6.41 -1.95
CA ASP A 126 5.61 -5.41 -0.98
C ASP A 126 4.65 -5.24 0.20
N TYR A 127 3.36 -5.58 0.02
CA TYR A 127 2.37 -5.56 1.09
C TYR A 127 2.60 -6.64 2.16
N GLY A 128 3.45 -7.63 1.88
CA GLY A 128 3.96 -8.58 2.86
C GLY A 128 4.64 -7.91 4.06
N TYR A 129 5.18 -6.69 3.88
CA TYR A 129 5.71 -5.89 4.99
C TYR A 129 4.66 -5.65 6.07
N TRP A 130 3.47 -5.17 5.70
CA TRP A 130 2.37 -4.89 6.62
C TRP A 130 1.82 -6.16 7.28
N LYS A 131 1.76 -7.24 6.52
CA LYS A 131 1.43 -8.58 7.04
C LYS A 131 2.45 -9.02 8.11
N GLY A 132 3.75 -8.87 7.84
CA GLY A 132 4.80 -9.21 8.79
C GLY A 132 4.71 -8.40 10.09
N LEU A 133 4.48 -7.08 10.01
CA LEU A 133 4.25 -6.24 11.18
C LEU A 133 3.04 -6.72 12.00
N ALA A 134 1.95 -7.09 11.33
CA ALA A 134 0.76 -7.62 11.99
C ALA A 134 1.01 -8.99 12.62
N MET A 135 1.80 -9.85 12.00
CA MET A 135 2.25 -11.13 12.57
C MET A 135 3.04 -10.91 13.87
N MET A 136 3.91 -9.90 13.93
CA MET A 136 4.62 -9.52 15.16
C MET A 136 3.64 -9.11 16.27
N LYS A 137 2.66 -8.24 15.96
CA LYS A 137 1.63 -7.79 16.91
C LYS A 137 0.75 -8.94 17.41
N THR A 138 0.57 -9.99 16.62
CA THR A 138 -0.26 -11.16 16.97
C THR A 138 0.52 -12.32 17.58
N GLY A 139 1.82 -12.15 17.85
CA GLY A 139 2.67 -13.11 18.54
C GLY A 139 3.41 -14.11 17.64
N ASN A 140 3.31 -14.00 16.32
CA ASN A 140 4.05 -14.84 15.37
C ASN A 140 5.34 -14.16 14.88
N ALA A 141 6.26 -13.88 15.79
CA ALA A 141 7.52 -13.21 15.47
C ALA A 141 8.43 -14.05 14.55
N ALA A 142 8.45 -15.36 14.71
CA ALA A 142 9.27 -16.24 13.86
C ALA A 142 8.78 -16.24 12.41
N GLY A 143 7.46 -16.31 12.20
CA GLY A 143 6.87 -16.22 10.87
C GLY A 143 7.05 -14.85 10.22
N ALA A 144 6.97 -13.77 10.99
CA ALA A 144 7.24 -12.42 10.53
C ALA A 144 8.69 -12.27 10.05
N LYS A 145 9.65 -12.78 10.83
CA LYS A 145 11.07 -12.76 10.45
C LYS A 145 11.32 -13.48 9.13
N ALA A 146 10.81 -14.71 8.98
CA ALA A 146 10.96 -15.48 7.74
C ALA A 146 10.33 -14.76 6.54
N LEU A 147 9.17 -14.11 6.73
CA LEU A 147 8.54 -13.32 5.69
C LEU A 147 9.40 -12.12 5.28
N PHE A 148 9.94 -11.36 6.24
CA PHE A 148 10.81 -10.22 5.94
C PHE A 148 12.10 -10.65 5.22
N GLU A 149 12.72 -11.75 5.63
CA GLU A 149 13.88 -12.31 4.95
C GLU A 149 13.55 -12.67 3.49
N SER A 150 12.39 -13.29 3.25
CA SER A 150 11.91 -13.61 1.90
C SER A 150 11.67 -12.36 1.04
N LEU A 151 11.09 -11.29 1.61
CA LEU A 151 10.86 -10.03 0.89
C LEU A 151 12.18 -9.35 0.51
N VAL A 152 13.17 -9.37 1.39
CA VAL A 152 14.51 -8.83 1.10
C VAL A 152 15.16 -9.59 -0.05
N GLU A 153 15.12 -10.92 -0.04
CA GLU A 153 15.69 -11.73 -1.12
C GLU A 153 14.97 -11.50 -2.46
N SER A 154 13.63 -11.40 -2.44
CA SER A 154 12.85 -11.08 -3.64
C SER A 154 13.15 -9.70 -4.19
N GLY A 155 13.29 -8.70 -3.33
CA GLY A 155 13.66 -7.33 -3.70
C GLY A 155 15.05 -7.24 -4.32
N LYS A 156 16.01 -7.93 -3.75
CA LYS A 156 17.38 -8.01 -4.32
C LYS A 156 17.36 -8.63 -5.71
N ALA A 157 16.64 -9.75 -5.89
CA ALA A 157 16.53 -10.42 -7.18
C ALA A 157 15.84 -9.54 -8.24
N GLY A 158 14.77 -8.84 -7.87
CA GLY A 158 14.04 -7.93 -8.75
C GLY A 158 14.90 -6.77 -9.22
N ILE A 159 15.59 -6.08 -8.32
CA ILE A 159 16.47 -4.95 -8.66
C ILE A 159 17.62 -5.38 -9.57
N VAL A 160 18.24 -6.51 -9.30
CA VAL A 160 19.32 -7.04 -10.16
C VAL A 160 18.79 -7.33 -11.57
N THR A 161 17.62 -7.94 -11.69
CA THR A 161 17.00 -8.27 -12.98
C THR A 161 16.65 -7.01 -13.77
N GLU A 162 16.04 -6.02 -13.14
CA GLU A 162 15.71 -4.75 -13.80
C GLU A 162 16.96 -3.99 -14.22
N PHE A 163 17.98 -3.97 -13.39
CA PHE A 163 19.24 -3.30 -13.71
C PHE A 163 19.94 -3.95 -14.91
N VAL A 164 20.01 -5.27 -14.94
CA VAL A 164 20.58 -6.02 -16.06
C VAL A 164 19.79 -5.79 -17.35
N ASN A 165 18.47 -5.79 -17.28
CA ASN A 165 17.60 -5.55 -18.44
C ASN A 165 17.73 -4.11 -18.96
N PHE A 166 17.87 -3.13 -18.08
CA PHE A 166 17.92 -1.71 -18.46
C PHE A 166 19.28 -1.30 -19.04
N TYR A 167 20.37 -1.76 -18.43
CA TYR A 167 21.71 -1.32 -18.79
C TYR A 167 22.48 -2.32 -19.69
N GLY A 168 21.94 -3.51 -19.90
CA GLY A 168 22.66 -4.58 -20.64
C GLY A 168 23.98 -4.95 -19.96
N ALA A 169 24.07 -4.78 -18.65
CA ALA A 169 25.33 -4.68 -17.95
C ALA A 169 25.89 -6.05 -17.57
N GLU A 170 26.97 -6.39 -18.18
CA GLU A 170 27.99 -7.21 -17.55
C GLU A 170 28.64 -6.39 -16.43
N GLY A 171 28.36 -6.72 -15.20
CA GLY A 171 29.29 -6.45 -14.10
C GLY A 171 29.16 -5.18 -13.26
N THR A 172 28.04 -4.49 -13.21
CA THR A 172 27.82 -3.50 -12.16
C THR A 172 27.12 -4.13 -10.97
N THR A 173 27.91 -4.70 -10.11
CA THR A 173 27.44 -5.51 -9.02
C THR A 173 27.68 -4.87 -7.67
N GLY A 174 26.91 -5.28 -6.71
CA GLY A 174 27.27 -5.27 -5.30
C GLY A 174 26.88 -3.99 -4.56
N SER A 175 27.79 -3.09 -4.33
CA SER A 175 27.64 -2.00 -3.37
C SER A 175 26.53 -0.97 -3.72
N THR A 176 26.26 -0.75 -4.99
CA THR A 176 25.23 0.22 -5.42
C THR A 176 23.84 -0.36 -5.27
N VAL A 177 23.67 -1.64 -5.53
CA VAL A 177 22.39 -2.36 -5.37
C VAL A 177 22.03 -2.49 -3.89
N GLU A 178 22.98 -2.80 -3.03
CA GLU A 178 22.77 -2.84 -1.58
C GLU A 178 22.38 -1.47 -1.02
N ASN A 179 22.99 -0.38 -1.49
CA ASN A 179 22.63 0.97 -1.06
C ASN A 179 21.22 1.40 -1.52
N ILE A 180 20.76 0.98 -2.69
CA ILE A 180 19.42 1.27 -3.17
C ILE A 180 18.39 0.48 -2.36
N ASN A 181 18.62 -0.79 -2.11
CA ASN A 181 17.75 -1.63 -1.29
C ASN A 181 17.60 -1.09 0.15
N THR A 182 18.70 -0.63 0.75
CA THR A 182 18.68 -0.08 2.10
C THR A 182 17.87 1.22 2.17
N LYS A 183 17.83 2.02 1.11
CA LYS A 183 17.05 3.27 1.05
C LYS A 183 15.57 3.08 0.73
N ALA A 184 15.18 1.98 0.10
CA ALA A 184 13.79 1.73 -0.26
C ALA A 184 12.93 1.21 0.92
N TYR A 185 13.57 0.77 2.01
CA TYR A 185 12.90 0.20 3.19
C TYR A 185 13.06 1.04 4.48
N TYR A 186 13.64 2.25 4.39
CA TYR A 186 13.70 3.27 5.43
C TYR A 186 12.90 4.52 5.05
#